data_d764114623ce453bce84d33724c17057
#
_entry.id   d764114623ce453bce84d33724c17057
#
_cell.length_a   1.000
_cell.length_b   1.000
_cell.length_c   1.000
_cell.angle_alpha   90.00
_cell.angle_beta   90.00
_cell.angle_gamma   90.00
#
_symmetry.space_group_name_H-M   'P 1'
#
loop_
_entity.id
_entity.type
_entity.pdbx_description
1 polymer ?
#
loop_
_entity_poly.entity_id
_entity_poly.type
_entity_poly.pdbx_seq_one_letter_code
_entity_poly.pdbx_strand_id
1 'polypeptide(L)'
;MRESVWGYLIIVLGILAIGIIWFFANTTKTDQHNYNLLKETVEAAMFDAVDLAEYRKNGEVVIDEEKFVENFIRRFAENADLSNTYVIEIYDINTKPPKVSLKVSSAKETTATGEVMTFDVVNNIDAILETKYWLRGE
;
A
#
# COMPACT_ATOMS: atom_id res chain seq x y z
N MET A 1 -0.96 -50.82 21.27
CA MET A 1 -0.55 -50.24 19.96
C MET A 1 -1.55 -49.27 19.34
N ARG A 2 -2.84 -49.44 19.49
CA ARG A 2 -3.83 -48.52 18.91
C ARG A 2 -3.82 -47.13 19.58
N GLU A 3 -3.50 -47.02 20.84
CA GLU A 3 -3.50 -45.73 21.57
C GLU A 3 -2.32 -44.85 21.22
N SER A 4 -1.15 -45.41 20.90
CA SER A 4 0.00 -44.59 20.49
C SER A 4 -0.16 -43.98 19.10
N VAL A 5 -0.90 -44.62 18.20
CA VAL A 5 -1.17 -44.10 16.84
C VAL A 5 -2.03 -42.82 16.90
N TRP A 6 -3.01 -42.78 17.80
CA TRP A 6 -3.83 -41.60 18.04
C TRP A 6 -3.00 -40.41 18.55
N GLY A 7 -2.04 -40.68 19.44
CA GLY A 7 -1.12 -39.66 19.94
C GLY A 7 -0.26 -39.04 18.82
N TYR A 8 0.30 -39.86 17.94
CA TYR A 8 1.06 -39.36 16.79
C TYR A 8 0.21 -38.56 15.81
N LEU A 9 -1.02 -39.00 15.57
CA LEU A 9 -1.93 -38.30 14.66
C LEU A 9 -2.28 -36.89 15.17
N ILE A 10 -2.53 -36.76 16.48
CA ILE A 10 -2.81 -35.46 17.11
C ILE A 10 -1.59 -34.53 17.01
N ILE A 11 -0.38 -35.05 17.24
CA ILE A 11 0.85 -34.26 17.15
C ILE A 11 1.07 -33.75 15.70
N VAL A 12 0.93 -34.63 14.72
CA VAL A 12 1.08 -34.29 13.30
C VAL A 12 0.05 -33.24 12.90
N LEU A 13 -1.21 -33.41 13.31
CA LEU A 13 -2.27 -32.46 13.03
C LEU A 13 -2.01 -31.11 13.69
N GLY A 14 -1.47 -31.09 14.90
CA GLY A 14 -1.09 -29.86 15.60
C GLY A 14 0.03 -29.09 14.91
N ILE A 15 1.07 -29.78 14.46
CA ILE A 15 2.18 -29.18 13.72
C ILE A 15 1.68 -28.60 12.38
N LEU A 16 0.82 -29.33 11.68
CA LEU A 16 0.23 -28.90 10.42
C LEU A 16 -0.64 -27.66 10.60
N ALA A 17 -1.47 -27.63 11.66
CA ALA A 17 -2.30 -26.45 11.99
C ALA A 17 -1.44 -25.22 12.30
N ILE A 18 -0.37 -25.36 13.08
CA ILE A 18 0.56 -24.28 13.39
C ILE A 18 1.24 -23.77 12.09
N GLY A 19 1.66 -24.66 11.21
CA GLY A 19 2.26 -24.31 9.92
C GLY A 19 1.32 -23.50 9.04
N ILE A 20 0.05 -23.88 8.97
CA ILE A 20 -0.97 -23.16 8.22
C ILE A 20 -1.20 -21.77 8.81
N ILE A 21 -1.36 -21.66 10.13
CA ILE A 21 -1.56 -20.37 10.80
C ILE A 21 -0.36 -19.45 10.56
N TRP A 22 0.86 -19.97 10.68
CA TRP A 22 2.07 -19.19 10.45
C TRP A 22 2.19 -18.70 9.01
N PHE A 23 1.82 -19.55 8.04
CA PHE A 23 1.80 -19.20 6.64
C PHE A 23 0.81 -18.05 6.33
N PHE A 24 -0.44 -18.15 6.83
CA PHE A 24 -1.43 -17.08 6.66
C PHE A 24 -1.02 -15.78 7.36
N ALA A 25 -0.50 -15.87 8.58
CA ALA A 25 -0.04 -14.69 9.32
C ALA A 25 1.10 -13.94 8.59
N ASN A 26 2.00 -14.66 7.94
CA ASN A 26 3.12 -14.06 7.22
C ASN A 26 2.66 -13.36 5.93
N THR A 27 1.73 -13.98 5.20
CA THR A 27 1.18 -13.39 3.96
C THR A 27 0.42 -12.10 4.25
N THR A 28 -0.45 -12.10 5.26
CA THR A 28 -1.26 -10.92 5.63
C THR A 28 -0.40 -9.73 6.09
N LYS A 29 0.69 -9.98 6.81
CA LYS A 29 1.60 -8.89 7.25
C LYS A 29 2.30 -8.19 6.09
N THR A 30 2.69 -8.93 5.08
CA THR A 30 3.39 -8.37 3.90
C THR A 30 2.46 -7.44 3.12
N ASP A 31 1.21 -7.83 2.92
CA ASP A 31 0.23 -7.03 2.18
C ASP A 31 -0.09 -5.72 2.92
N GLN A 32 -0.30 -5.79 4.23
CA GLN A 32 -0.56 -4.59 5.06
C GLN A 32 0.64 -3.64 5.08
N HIS A 33 1.85 -4.17 5.13
CA HIS A 33 3.07 -3.35 5.11
C HIS A 33 3.19 -2.59 3.79
N ASN A 34 3.00 -3.26 2.67
CA ASN A 34 3.06 -2.65 1.35
C ASN A 34 1.96 -1.59 1.17
N TYR A 35 0.74 -1.86 1.64
CA TYR A 35 -0.35 -0.90 1.59
C TYR A 35 -0.04 0.36 2.41
N ASN A 36 0.46 0.20 3.63
CA ASN A 36 0.79 1.34 4.50
C ASN A 36 1.93 2.17 3.91
N LEU A 37 2.96 1.53 3.36
CA LEU A 37 4.07 2.22 2.70
C LEU A 37 3.59 3.03 1.49
N LEU A 38 2.72 2.44 0.68
CA LEU A 38 2.15 3.12 -0.48
C LEU A 38 1.28 4.31 -0.06
N LYS A 39 0.45 4.14 0.96
CA LYS A 39 -0.39 5.22 1.52
C LYS A 39 0.46 6.39 2.03
N GLU A 40 1.50 6.09 2.81
CA GLU A 40 2.43 7.10 3.32
C GLU A 40 3.15 7.84 2.18
N THR A 41 3.55 7.12 1.14
CA THR A 41 4.19 7.70 -0.06
C THR A 41 3.24 8.65 -0.79
N VAL A 42 1.96 8.27 -0.96
CA VAL A 42 0.94 9.12 -1.60
C VAL A 42 0.68 10.37 -0.77
N GLU A 43 0.46 10.22 0.54
CA GLU A 43 0.21 11.35 1.43
C GLU A 43 1.39 12.32 1.44
N ALA A 44 2.62 11.83 1.52
CA ALA A 44 3.82 12.67 1.46
C ALA A 44 3.96 13.40 0.11
N ALA A 45 3.65 12.74 -1.00
CA ALA A 45 3.68 13.38 -2.33
C ALA A 45 2.59 14.46 -2.46
N MET A 46 1.41 14.26 -1.86
CA MET A 46 0.36 15.26 -1.82
C MET A 46 0.79 16.50 -1.03
N PHE A 47 1.44 16.31 0.14
CA PHE A 47 1.96 17.42 0.95
C PHE A 47 3.01 18.23 0.17
N ASP A 48 3.92 17.56 -0.53
CA ASP A 48 4.96 18.23 -1.32
C ASP A 48 4.37 18.98 -2.55
N ALA A 49 3.18 18.57 -3.00
CA ALA A 49 2.50 19.16 -4.14
C ALA A 49 1.55 20.32 -3.76
N VAL A 50 1.43 20.65 -2.47
CA VAL A 50 0.58 21.76 -2.01
C VAL A 50 1.08 23.09 -2.56
N ASP A 51 0.17 23.86 -3.15
CA ASP A 51 0.46 25.22 -3.57
C ASP A 51 0.43 26.18 -2.37
N LEU A 52 1.62 26.50 -1.88
CA LEU A 52 1.80 27.41 -0.75
C LEU A 52 1.40 28.85 -1.08
N ALA A 53 1.43 29.25 -2.34
CA ALA A 53 1.02 30.60 -2.75
C ALA A 53 -0.50 30.74 -2.66
N GLU A 54 -1.23 29.73 -3.12
CA GLU A 54 -2.69 29.72 -3.00
C GLU A 54 -3.13 29.62 -1.54
N TYR A 55 -2.45 28.78 -0.74
CA TYR A 55 -2.72 28.67 0.68
C TYR A 55 -2.54 30.00 1.44
N ARG A 56 -1.48 30.76 1.12
CA ARG A 56 -1.22 32.08 1.75
C ARG A 56 -2.23 33.14 1.35
N LYS A 57 -2.74 33.04 0.12
CA LYS A 57 -3.66 34.03 -0.45
C LYS A 57 -5.10 33.82 0.01
N ASN A 58 -5.57 32.57 -0.06
CA ASN A 58 -6.98 32.23 0.12
C ASN A 58 -7.23 31.35 1.36
N GLY A 59 -6.20 30.82 2.02
CA GLY A 59 -6.31 29.89 3.15
C GLY A 59 -6.79 28.49 2.74
N GLU A 60 -6.82 28.22 1.43
CA GLU A 60 -7.32 26.95 0.90
C GLU A 60 -6.14 26.05 0.49
N VAL A 61 -6.26 24.75 0.79
CA VAL A 61 -5.28 23.77 0.33
C VAL A 61 -5.65 23.31 -1.07
N VAL A 62 -4.75 23.57 -1.98
CA VAL A 62 -4.82 23.14 -3.38
C VAL A 62 -3.53 22.39 -3.71
N ILE A 63 -3.63 21.27 -4.39
CA ILE A 63 -2.47 20.54 -4.90
C ILE A 63 -2.27 20.80 -6.39
N ASP A 64 -1.01 20.84 -6.79
CA ASP A 64 -0.61 20.87 -8.19
C ASP A 64 -0.50 19.45 -8.71
N GLU A 65 -1.29 19.09 -9.71
CA GLU A 65 -1.38 17.75 -10.27
C GLU A 65 -0.03 17.28 -10.83
N GLU A 66 0.66 18.14 -11.57
CA GLU A 66 1.94 17.82 -12.20
C GLU A 66 3.03 17.54 -11.16
N LYS A 67 3.11 18.40 -10.15
CA LYS A 67 4.03 18.21 -9.01
C LYS A 67 3.70 16.97 -8.19
N PHE A 68 2.41 16.66 -8.01
CA PHE A 68 2.01 15.45 -7.32
C PHE A 68 2.52 14.21 -8.05
N VAL A 69 2.26 14.09 -9.35
CA VAL A 69 2.67 12.93 -10.15
C VAL A 69 4.19 12.78 -10.14
N GLU A 70 4.94 13.86 -10.34
CA GLU A 70 6.41 13.83 -10.30
C GLU A 70 6.93 13.38 -8.93
N ASN A 71 6.45 13.98 -7.86
CA ASN A 71 6.89 13.66 -6.50
C ASN A 71 6.50 12.23 -6.10
N PHE A 72 5.31 11.79 -6.49
CA PHE A 72 4.85 10.43 -6.21
C PHE A 72 5.73 9.40 -6.91
N ILE A 73 5.98 9.54 -8.21
CA ILE A 73 6.80 8.61 -8.98
C ILE A 73 8.23 8.54 -8.40
N ARG A 74 8.82 9.69 -8.08
CA ARG A 74 10.16 9.75 -7.49
C ARG A 74 10.22 9.04 -6.14
N ARG A 75 9.32 9.35 -5.21
CA ARG A 75 9.27 8.71 -3.88
C ARG A 75 8.94 7.23 -3.96
N PHE A 76 8.05 6.86 -4.87
CA PHE A 76 7.72 5.46 -5.10
C PHE A 76 8.93 4.68 -5.60
N ALA A 77 9.67 5.21 -6.58
CA ALA A 77 10.87 4.58 -7.10
C ALA A 77 11.99 4.44 -6.06
N GLU A 78 12.10 5.36 -5.10
CA GLU A 78 13.07 5.28 -3.99
C GLU A 78 12.74 4.16 -2.99
N ASN A 79 11.46 3.81 -2.84
CA ASN A 79 10.99 2.84 -1.85
C ASN A 79 10.59 1.49 -2.46
N ALA A 80 10.38 1.43 -3.77
CA ALA A 80 9.95 0.23 -4.47
C ALA A 80 11.10 -0.76 -4.65
N ASP A 81 10.77 -2.04 -4.60
CA ASP A 81 11.72 -3.09 -4.96
C ASP A 81 11.91 -3.11 -6.48
N LEU A 82 13.08 -2.65 -6.94
CA LEU A 82 13.43 -2.54 -8.35
C LEU A 82 13.51 -3.89 -9.09
N SER A 83 13.41 -5.00 -8.38
CA SER A 83 13.34 -6.34 -8.98
C SER A 83 11.96 -6.66 -9.58
N ASN A 84 10.94 -5.86 -9.25
CA ASN A 84 9.58 -6.05 -9.71
C ASN A 84 9.19 -4.99 -10.75
N THR A 85 8.27 -5.36 -11.64
CA THR A 85 7.64 -4.40 -12.56
C THR A 85 6.35 -3.90 -11.93
N TYR A 86 6.18 -2.59 -11.88
CA TYR A 86 4.99 -1.95 -11.33
C TYR A 86 4.20 -1.25 -12.43
N VAL A 87 2.89 -1.37 -12.37
CA VAL A 87 1.96 -0.61 -13.17
C VAL A 87 1.20 0.33 -12.24
N ILE A 88 1.33 1.62 -12.48
CA ILE A 88 0.68 2.67 -11.69
C ILE A 88 -0.43 3.27 -12.54
N GLU A 89 -1.65 3.16 -12.06
CA GLU A 89 -2.84 3.74 -12.70
C GLU A 89 -3.39 4.82 -11.76
N ILE A 90 -3.41 6.05 -12.22
CA ILE A 90 -3.99 7.18 -11.50
C ILE A 90 -5.37 7.45 -12.11
N TYR A 91 -6.42 7.26 -11.31
CA TYR A 91 -7.80 7.38 -11.82
C TYR A 91 -8.37 8.77 -11.67
N ASP A 92 -8.04 9.44 -10.57
CA ASP A 92 -8.63 10.72 -10.23
C ASP A 92 -7.65 11.54 -9.40
N ILE A 93 -7.41 12.77 -9.84
CA ILE A 93 -6.71 13.78 -9.09
C ILE A 93 -7.62 14.98 -8.99
N ASN A 94 -8.15 15.23 -7.80
CA ASN A 94 -8.90 16.44 -7.54
C ASN A 94 -7.99 17.44 -6.81
N THR A 95 -7.85 18.61 -7.40
CA THR A 95 -6.97 19.66 -6.86
C THR A 95 -7.59 20.38 -5.67
N LYS A 96 -8.93 20.45 -5.60
CA LYS A 96 -9.67 21.17 -4.56
C LYS A 96 -11.07 20.53 -4.32
N PRO A 97 -11.34 19.91 -3.17
CA PRO A 97 -10.39 19.53 -2.12
C PRO A 97 -9.38 18.50 -2.64
N PRO A 98 -8.15 18.49 -2.08
CA PRO A 98 -7.12 17.57 -2.53
C PRO A 98 -7.51 16.13 -2.29
N LYS A 99 -7.73 15.38 -3.36
CA LYS A 99 -8.03 13.96 -3.33
C LYS A 99 -7.30 13.26 -4.47
N VAL A 100 -6.70 12.14 -4.17
CA VAL A 100 -6.03 11.30 -5.16
C VAL A 100 -6.49 9.87 -5.02
N SER A 101 -6.89 9.28 -6.14
CA SER A 101 -7.22 7.86 -6.24
C SER A 101 -6.28 7.19 -7.22
N LEU A 102 -5.52 6.20 -6.75
CA LEU A 102 -4.57 5.48 -7.58
C LEU A 102 -4.55 3.98 -7.25
N LYS A 103 -4.09 3.21 -8.23
CA LYS A 103 -3.89 1.77 -8.11
C LYS A 103 -2.48 1.44 -8.52
N VAL A 104 -1.80 0.66 -7.71
CA VAL A 104 -0.50 0.10 -8.02
C VAL A 104 -0.62 -1.41 -8.11
N SER A 105 -0.26 -1.96 -9.25
CA SER A 105 -0.22 -3.39 -9.50
C SER A 105 1.22 -3.82 -9.69
N SER A 106 1.60 -4.94 -9.10
CA SER A 106 2.89 -5.58 -9.36
C SER A 106 2.70 -7.04 -9.68
N ALA A 107 3.34 -7.51 -10.75
CA ALA A 107 3.41 -8.92 -11.06
C ALA A 107 4.60 -9.53 -10.29
N LYS A 108 4.31 -10.48 -9.41
CA LYS A 108 5.32 -11.23 -8.69
C LYS A 108 5.37 -12.66 -9.24
N GLU A 109 6.51 -13.02 -9.82
CA GLU A 109 6.77 -14.37 -10.25
C GLU A 109 7.32 -15.21 -9.10
N THR A 110 6.67 -16.31 -8.80
CA THR A 110 7.14 -17.28 -7.82
C THR A 110 7.23 -18.65 -8.48
N THR A 111 8.39 -19.27 -8.38
CA THR A 111 8.58 -20.64 -8.86
C THR A 111 8.26 -21.60 -7.72
N ALA A 112 7.14 -22.27 -7.79
CA ALA A 112 6.78 -23.34 -6.90
C ALA A 112 6.72 -24.66 -7.70
N THR A 113 7.43 -25.68 -7.27
CA THR A 113 7.43 -27.01 -7.90
C THR A 113 7.80 -27.06 -9.40
N GLY A 114 8.60 -26.09 -9.88
CA GLY A 114 9.04 -26.06 -11.28
C GLY A 114 8.11 -25.35 -12.24
N GLU A 115 6.96 -24.88 -11.79
CA GLU A 115 6.06 -24.00 -12.53
C GLU A 115 6.19 -22.55 -12.05
N VAL A 116 6.22 -21.62 -13.01
CA VAL A 116 6.22 -20.18 -12.73
C VAL A 116 4.77 -19.75 -12.48
N MET A 117 4.46 -19.39 -11.26
CA MET A 117 3.16 -18.81 -10.91
C MET A 117 3.31 -17.29 -10.82
N THR A 118 2.50 -16.56 -11.59
CA THR A 118 2.43 -15.11 -11.55
C THR A 118 1.28 -14.69 -10.64
N PHE A 119 1.58 -13.92 -9.61
CA PHE A 119 0.58 -13.34 -8.72
C PHE A 119 0.55 -11.84 -8.92
N ASP A 120 -0.63 -11.31 -9.21
CA ASP A 120 -0.84 -9.87 -9.28
C ASP A 120 -1.18 -9.34 -7.88
N VAL A 121 -0.29 -8.52 -7.35
CA VAL A 121 -0.56 -7.77 -6.11
C VAL A 121 -1.13 -6.43 -6.50
N VAL A 122 -2.38 -6.18 -6.13
CA VAL A 122 -3.11 -4.96 -6.46
C VAL A 122 -3.42 -4.19 -5.19
N ASN A 123 -2.94 -2.94 -5.12
CA ASN A 123 -3.24 -2.02 -4.03
C ASN A 123 -3.98 -0.80 -4.58
N ASN A 124 -5.20 -0.57 -4.09
CA ASN A 124 -5.98 0.63 -4.38
C ASN A 124 -5.86 1.58 -3.20
N ILE A 125 -5.59 2.85 -3.49
CA ILE A 125 -5.49 3.89 -2.46
C ILE A 125 -6.32 5.09 -2.87
N ASP A 126 -7.13 5.53 -1.89
CA ASP A 126 -7.82 6.81 -1.92
C ASP A 126 -7.25 7.67 -0.80
N ALA A 127 -6.54 8.73 -1.15
CA ALA A 127 -5.96 9.66 -0.20
C ALA A 127 -6.66 11.01 -0.29
N ILE A 128 -7.05 11.55 0.85
CA ILE A 128 -7.67 12.87 0.98
C ILE A 128 -6.81 13.68 1.93
N LEU A 129 -6.39 14.86 1.49
CA LEU A 129 -5.70 15.79 2.34
C LEU A 129 -6.73 16.70 3.02
N GLU A 130 -7.04 16.40 4.28
CA GLU A 130 -7.94 17.23 5.07
C GLU A 130 -7.18 18.41 5.68
N THR A 131 -7.68 19.62 5.43
CA THR A 131 -7.31 20.78 6.22
C THR A 131 -8.10 20.75 7.51
N LYS A 132 -7.44 20.52 8.64
CA LYS A 132 -7.99 20.93 9.93
C LYS A 132 -8.09 22.45 9.92
N TYR A 133 -9.29 22.96 9.74
CA TYR A 133 -9.57 24.33 10.11
C TYR A 133 -9.34 24.43 11.61
N TRP A 134 -8.19 24.98 12.00
CA TRP A 134 -8.07 25.51 13.35
C TRP A 134 -9.08 26.67 13.39
N LEU A 135 -10.23 26.40 13.99
CA LEU A 135 -11.14 27.44 14.37
C LEU A 135 -10.29 28.44 15.16
N ARG A 136 -10.02 29.57 14.57
CA ARG A 136 -9.41 30.72 15.22
C ARG A 136 -10.39 31.07 16.33
N GLY A 137 -10.09 30.61 17.54
CA GLY A 137 -10.80 31.05 18.72
C GLY A 137 -10.68 32.56 18.79
N GLU A 138 -11.82 33.16 18.89
CA GLU A 138 -11.95 34.57 19.30
C GLU A 138 -11.36 34.78 20.65
#